data_ff389dd614791c3463f60afd43b50d28
#
_entry.id   ff389dd614791c3463f60afd43b50d28
#
_cell.length_a   1.000
_cell.length_b   1.000
_cell.length_c   1.000
_cell.angle_alpha   90.00
_cell.angle_beta   90.00
_cell.angle_gamma   90.00
#
_symmetry.space_group_name_H-M   'P 1'
#
loop_
_entity.id
_entity.type
_entity.pdbx_description
1 polymer ?
#
loop_
_entity_poly.entity_id
_entity_poly.type
_entity_poly.pdbx_seq_one_letter_code
_entity_poly.pdbx_strand_id
1 'polypeptide(L)'
;LVAQTSNIFEPAYQPVDEIDKVSSRPDFAIAMFPGHLCRAGGSLDPGIKVTKMTPPTFLLQAWDDPVDPICNSTVYARALDEAGVPAEVHLFAKGGHAFAMRPLGHPVERWPTLVEDWLKDTGIL
;
A
#
# COMPACT_ATOMS: atom_id res chain seq x y z
N LEU A 1 3.97 4.75 5.91
CA LEU A 1 3.61 6.05 5.35
C LEU A 1 2.47 5.92 4.34
N VAL A 2 2.61 5.15 3.22
CA VAL A 2 1.57 5.01 2.17
C VAL A 2 0.20 4.64 2.76
N ALA A 3 0.11 3.58 3.57
CA ALA A 3 -1.15 3.17 4.20
C ALA A 3 -1.78 4.26 5.09
N GLN A 4 -0.98 5.14 5.68
CA GLN A 4 -1.49 6.27 6.47
C GLN A 4 -2.08 7.34 5.56
N THR A 5 -1.34 7.79 4.55
CA THR A 5 -1.80 8.83 3.61
C THR A 5 -3.00 8.38 2.77
N SER A 6 -3.16 7.07 2.57
CA SER A 6 -4.29 6.47 1.87
C SER A 6 -5.55 6.30 2.73
N ASN A 7 -5.49 6.59 4.03
CA ASN A 7 -6.59 6.36 4.98
C ASN A 7 -6.83 7.50 5.97
N ILE A 8 -6.07 8.60 5.85
CA ILE A 8 -6.22 9.80 6.70
C ILE A 8 -6.32 11.00 5.78
N PHE A 9 -7.52 11.53 5.61
CA PHE A 9 -7.80 12.62 4.65
C PHE A 9 -8.15 13.94 5.34
N GLU A 10 -8.41 13.91 6.64
CA GLU A 10 -8.69 15.11 7.43
C GLU A 10 -7.37 15.84 7.73
N PRO A 11 -7.30 17.16 7.52
CA PRO A 11 -6.12 17.93 7.84
C PRO A 11 -5.84 17.88 9.35
N ALA A 12 -4.56 17.75 9.71
CA ALA A 12 -4.10 17.73 11.11
C ALA A 12 -4.04 19.15 11.74
N TYR A 13 -4.42 20.17 10.99
CA TYR A 13 -4.36 21.59 11.39
C TYR A 13 -5.59 22.34 10.87
N GLN A 14 -5.82 23.54 11.40
CA GLN A 14 -6.89 24.41 10.91
C GLN A 14 -6.49 25.01 9.55
N PRO A 15 -7.29 24.82 8.49
CA PRO A 15 -7.04 25.43 7.20
C PRO A 15 -6.95 26.95 7.29
N VAL A 16 -5.92 27.55 6.69
CA VAL A 16 -5.69 28.98 6.67
C VAL A 16 -6.08 29.64 5.34
N ASP A 17 -6.18 28.84 4.26
CA ASP A 17 -6.60 29.31 2.94
C ASP A 17 -7.37 28.22 2.16
N GLU A 18 -7.69 28.49 0.90
CA GLU A 18 -8.45 27.56 0.04
C GLU A 18 -7.62 26.36 -0.40
N ILE A 19 -6.29 26.47 -0.42
CA ILE A 19 -5.40 25.37 -0.79
C ILE A 19 -5.44 24.28 0.28
N ASP A 20 -5.48 24.67 1.55
CA ASP A 20 -5.57 23.76 2.67
C ASP A 20 -6.88 22.95 2.72
N LYS A 21 -7.90 23.38 1.97
CA LYS A 21 -9.18 22.70 1.84
C LYS A 21 -9.22 21.67 0.71
N VAL A 22 -8.18 21.61 -0.13
CA VAL A 22 -8.08 20.61 -1.18
C VAL A 22 -7.89 19.23 -0.55
N SER A 23 -8.63 18.25 -1.05
CA SER A 23 -8.52 16.87 -0.56
C SER A 23 -7.11 16.33 -0.71
N SER A 24 -6.55 15.78 0.36
CA SER A 24 -5.28 15.07 0.35
C SER A 24 -5.41 13.59 -0.07
N ARG A 25 -6.62 13.14 -0.40
CA ARG A 25 -6.87 11.77 -0.83
C ARG A 25 -6.15 11.50 -2.16
N PRO A 26 -5.25 10.51 -2.25
CA PRO A 26 -4.63 10.14 -3.51
C PRO A 26 -5.63 9.38 -4.42
N ASP A 27 -5.41 9.42 -5.73
CA ASP A 27 -6.23 8.69 -6.70
C ASP A 27 -5.96 7.19 -6.68
N PHE A 28 -4.72 6.81 -6.36
CA PHE A 28 -4.28 5.42 -6.17
C PHE A 28 -3.10 5.35 -5.19
N ALA A 29 -2.77 4.16 -4.75
CA ALA A 29 -1.65 3.92 -3.85
C ALA A 29 -0.80 2.73 -4.30
N ILE A 30 0.53 2.86 -4.19
CA ILE A 30 1.47 1.77 -4.41
C ILE A 30 2.23 1.54 -3.10
N ALA A 31 1.87 0.49 -2.38
CA ALA A 31 2.47 0.14 -1.09
C ALA A 31 3.54 -0.94 -1.28
N MET A 32 4.80 -0.51 -1.28
CA MET A 32 5.96 -1.38 -1.41
C MET A 32 6.51 -1.76 -0.04
N PHE A 33 6.72 -3.06 0.20
CA PHE A 33 7.27 -3.60 1.45
C PHE A 33 6.79 -2.83 2.69
N PRO A 34 5.45 -2.79 2.92
CA PRO A 34 4.88 -2.00 4.01
C PRO A 34 5.33 -2.54 5.37
N GLY A 35 5.62 -1.61 6.28
CA GLY A 35 5.96 -1.93 7.65
C GLY A 35 4.98 -1.33 8.66
N HIS A 36 5.03 -1.82 9.90
CA HIS A 36 4.28 -1.30 11.05
C HIS A 36 2.75 -1.36 10.94
N LEU A 37 2.20 -2.18 10.04
CA LEU A 37 0.75 -2.35 9.86
C LEU A 37 0.19 -3.51 10.67
N CYS A 38 1.00 -4.56 10.88
CA CYS A 38 0.59 -5.77 11.59
C CYS A 38 0.90 -5.65 13.09
N ARG A 39 -0.12 -5.85 13.92
CA ARG A 39 0.00 -5.89 15.38
C ARG A 39 0.01 -7.33 15.91
N ALA A 40 0.28 -7.49 17.19
CA ALA A 40 0.23 -8.79 17.85
C ALA A 40 -1.11 -9.48 17.57
N GLY A 41 -1.06 -10.79 17.30
CA GLY A 41 -2.26 -11.55 16.93
C GLY A 41 -2.69 -11.44 15.47
N GLY A 42 -1.89 -10.78 14.61
CA GLY A 42 -2.18 -10.69 13.17
C GLY A 42 -3.34 -9.74 12.83
N SER A 43 -3.53 -8.69 13.60
CA SER A 43 -4.52 -7.65 13.34
C SER A 43 -3.88 -6.42 12.70
N LEU A 44 -4.67 -5.69 11.90
CA LEU A 44 -4.25 -4.39 11.37
C LEU A 44 -4.11 -3.38 12.52
N ASP A 45 -3.14 -2.48 12.38
CA ASP A 45 -2.98 -1.33 13.27
C ASP A 45 -4.29 -0.55 13.37
N PRO A 46 -4.84 -0.33 14.58
CA PRO A 46 -6.10 0.37 14.77
C PRO A 46 -6.06 1.84 14.32
N GLY A 47 -4.87 2.42 14.13
CA GLY A 47 -4.69 3.74 13.54
C GLY A 47 -4.91 3.80 12.02
N ILE A 48 -4.95 2.64 11.36
CA ILE A 48 -5.23 2.53 9.92
C ILE A 48 -6.69 2.12 9.71
N LYS A 49 -7.52 3.08 9.37
CA LYS A 49 -8.96 2.87 9.16
C LYS A 49 -9.26 2.74 7.67
N VAL A 50 -9.14 1.54 7.14
CA VAL A 50 -9.51 1.25 5.75
C VAL A 50 -11.02 1.37 5.60
N THR A 51 -11.45 2.13 4.59
CA THR A 51 -12.86 2.34 4.25
C THR A 51 -13.02 2.33 2.73
N LYS A 52 -14.25 2.36 2.24
CA LYS A 52 -14.52 2.50 0.80
C LYS A 52 -13.95 3.79 0.16
N MET A 53 -13.51 4.75 0.98
CA MET A 53 -12.81 5.96 0.52
C MET A 53 -11.30 5.75 0.31
N THR A 54 -10.75 4.64 0.81
CA THR A 54 -9.36 4.25 0.55
C THR A 54 -9.18 4.09 -0.96
N PRO A 55 -8.12 4.66 -1.56
CA PRO A 55 -7.91 4.55 -3.01
C PRO A 55 -7.59 3.13 -3.44
N PRO A 56 -7.81 2.78 -4.72
CA PRO A 56 -7.29 1.55 -5.31
C PRO A 56 -5.81 1.39 -4.98
N THR A 57 -5.42 0.18 -4.58
CA THR A 57 -4.10 -0.04 -4.00
C THR A 57 -3.38 -1.21 -4.67
N PHE A 58 -2.17 -0.94 -5.18
CA PHE A 58 -1.20 -1.96 -5.55
C PHE A 58 -0.27 -2.25 -4.37
N LEU A 59 -0.15 -3.51 -3.98
CA LEU A 59 0.60 -3.93 -2.79
C LEU A 59 1.65 -4.97 -3.16
N LEU A 60 2.90 -4.77 -2.76
CA LEU A 60 3.95 -5.75 -3.02
C LEU A 60 4.95 -5.87 -1.88
N GLN A 61 5.38 -7.11 -1.61
CA GLN A 61 6.39 -7.43 -0.62
C GLN A 61 7.10 -8.74 -0.97
N ALA A 62 8.33 -8.92 -0.45
CA ALA A 62 9.00 -10.20 -0.50
C ALA A 62 8.72 -11.00 0.79
N TRP A 63 8.54 -12.32 0.64
CA TRP A 63 8.26 -13.21 1.77
C TRP A 63 9.48 -13.38 2.69
N ASP A 64 10.67 -13.23 2.12
CA ASP A 64 11.96 -13.30 2.82
C ASP A 64 12.46 -11.94 3.33
N ASP A 65 11.56 -10.94 3.45
CA ASP A 65 11.89 -9.63 4.03
C ASP A 65 12.32 -9.77 5.50
N PRO A 66 13.58 -9.47 5.85
CA PRO A 66 14.10 -9.63 7.19
C PRO A 66 13.76 -8.46 8.13
N VAL A 67 13.17 -7.39 7.61
CA VAL A 67 12.88 -6.15 8.35
C VAL A 67 11.40 -6.06 8.68
N ASP A 68 10.56 -6.18 7.65
CA ASP A 68 9.11 -6.06 7.78
C ASP A 68 8.44 -7.40 7.48
N PRO A 69 7.80 -8.03 8.47
CA PRO A 69 7.17 -9.33 8.27
C PRO A 69 6.01 -9.24 7.27
N ILE A 70 5.83 -10.31 6.50
CA ILE A 70 4.77 -10.45 5.48
C ILE A 70 3.36 -10.17 6.01
N CYS A 71 3.17 -10.30 7.32
CA CYS A 71 1.93 -9.97 8.01
C CYS A 71 1.45 -8.56 7.69
N ASN A 72 2.36 -7.59 7.52
CA ASN A 72 1.99 -6.21 7.19
C ASN A 72 1.18 -6.13 5.89
N SER A 73 1.63 -6.83 4.85
CA SER A 73 0.91 -6.89 3.57
C SER A 73 -0.39 -7.67 3.66
N THR A 74 -0.39 -8.81 4.34
CA THR A 74 -1.57 -9.68 4.38
C THR A 74 -2.73 -9.09 5.19
N VAL A 75 -2.46 -8.43 6.33
CA VAL A 75 -3.52 -7.78 7.10
C VAL A 75 -4.08 -6.55 6.38
N TYR A 76 -3.24 -5.81 5.65
CA TYR A 76 -3.70 -4.65 4.90
C TYR A 76 -4.51 -5.07 3.66
N ALA A 77 -4.04 -6.07 2.92
CA ALA A 77 -4.78 -6.64 1.79
C ALA A 77 -6.17 -7.14 2.21
N ARG A 78 -6.25 -7.83 3.35
CA ARG A 78 -7.52 -8.27 3.92
C ARG A 78 -8.45 -7.09 4.25
N ALA A 79 -7.92 -6.04 4.87
CA ALA A 79 -8.72 -4.87 5.21
C ALA A 79 -9.24 -4.13 3.96
N LEU A 80 -8.45 -4.08 2.87
CA LEU A 80 -8.88 -3.54 1.59
C LEU A 80 -10.06 -4.36 1.02
N ASP A 81 -9.95 -5.69 1.03
CA ASP A 81 -11.01 -6.60 0.57
C ASP A 81 -12.29 -6.42 1.40
N GLU A 82 -12.19 -6.44 2.72
CA GLU A 82 -13.32 -6.24 3.64
C GLU A 82 -14.03 -4.88 3.44
N ALA A 83 -13.29 -3.85 3.02
CA ALA A 83 -13.83 -2.52 2.72
C ALA A 83 -14.35 -2.38 1.27
N GLY A 84 -14.18 -3.40 0.43
CA GLY A 84 -14.55 -3.37 -0.98
C GLY A 84 -13.67 -2.44 -1.82
N VAL A 85 -12.41 -2.24 -1.42
CA VAL A 85 -11.44 -1.43 -2.15
C VAL A 85 -10.73 -2.28 -3.18
N PRO A 86 -10.71 -1.89 -4.47
CA PRO A 86 -9.94 -2.61 -5.49
C PRO A 86 -8.46 -2.66 -5.12
N ALA A 87 -7.88 -3.86 -5.15
CA ALA A 87 -6.47 -4.03 -4.84
C ALA A 87 -5.83 -5.13 -5.68
N GLU A 88 -4.56 -4.94 -6.02
CA GLU A 88 -3.71 -5.97 -6.60
C GLU A 88 -2.55 -6.25 -5.64
N VAL A 89 -2.24 -7.53 -5.38
CA VAL A 89 -1.30 -7.94 -4.34
C VAL A 89 -0.29 -8.94 -4.88
N HIS A 90 0.99 -8.61 -4.78
CA HIS A 90 2.10 -9.47 -5.17
C HIS A 90 3.00 -9.78 -3.98
N LEU A 91 3.04 -11.05 -3.59
CA LEU A 91 3.92 -11.56 -2.56
C LEU A 91 4.98 -12.47 -3.19
N PHE A 92 6.18 -11.94 -3.37
CA PHE A 92 7.28 -12.65 -3.99
C PHE A 92 8.01 -13.54 -2.98
N ALA A 93 8.44 -14.73 -3.41
CA ALA A 93 9.16 -15.63 -2.51
C ALA A 93 10.51 -15.06 -2.04
N LYS A 94 11.16 -14.29 -2.91
CA LYS A 94 12.48 -13.67 -2.65
C LYS A 94 12.54 -12.23 -3.14
N GLY A 95 13.32 -11.41 -2.44
CA GLY A 95 13.52 -10.00 -2.74
C GLY A 95 14.16 -9.25 -1.57
N GLY A 96 14.00 -9.76 -0.35
CA GLY A 96 14.43 -9.07 0.86
C GLY A 96 13.65 -7.78 1.09
N HIS A 97 14.25 -6.89 1.88
CA HIS A 97 13.69 -5.57 2.14
C HIS A 97 14.24 -4.52 1.17
N ALA A 98 13.41 -3.52 0.85
CA ALA A 98 13.78 -2.35 0.03
C ALA A 98 14.44 -2.74 -1.31
N PHE A 99 13.89 -3.75 -1.99
CA PHE A 99 14.44 -4.23 -3.27
C PHE A 99 14.42 -3.16 -4.36
N ALA A 100 13.39 -2.31 -4.41
CA ALA A 100 13.25 -1.20 -5.36
C ALA A 100 13.67 -1.60 -6.80
N MET A 101 14.59 -0.86 -7.42
CA MET A 101 15.07 -1.11 -8.78
C MET A 101 16.42 -1.90 -8.81
N ARG A 102 16.78 -2.54 -7.70
CA ARG A 102 18.05 -3.29 -7.64
C ARG A 102 17.98 -4.57 -8.48
N PRO A 103 19.02 -4.88 -9.28
CA PRO A 103 19.10 -6.14 -9.99
C PRO A 103 19.42 -7.27 -8.99
N LEU A 104 18.46 -8.13 -8.72
CA LEU A 104 18.56 -9.23 -7.75
C LEU A 104 18.56 -10.61 -8.40
N GLY A 105 18.22 -10.70 -9.70
CA GLY A 105 18.05 -11.96 -10.41
C GLY A 105 16.79 -12.73 -10.00
N HIS A 106 15.79 -12.06 -9.42
CA HIS A 106 14.55 -12.66 -8.93
C HIS A 106 13.31 -12.09 -9.60
N PRO A 107 12.19 -12.84 -9.63
CA PRO A 107 10.92 -12.37 -10.21
C PRO A 107 10.40 -11.04 -9.69
N VAL A 108 10.80 -10.64 -8.49
CA VAL A 108 10.44 -9.35 -7.90
C VAL A 108 10.86 -8.15 -8.77
N GLU A 109 11.91 -8.28 -9.59
CA GLU A 109 12.35 -7.22 -10.52
C GLU A 109 11.31 -6.82 -11.56
N ARG A 110 10.29 -7.65 -11.76
CA ARG A 110 9.20 -7.36 -12.70
C ARG A 110 8.14 -6.41 -12.14
N TRP A 111 8.26 -6.02 -10.87
CA TRP A 111 7.25 -5.19 -10.23
C TRP A 111 6.91 -3.89 -10.98
N PRO A 112 7.84 -3.18 -11.64
CA PRO A 112 7.48 -1.96 -12.38
C PRO A 112 6.54 -2.24 -13.55
N THR A 113 6.74 -3.34 -14.27
CA THR A 113 5.84 -3.77 -15.35
C THR A 113 4.46 -4.15 -14.80
N LEU A 114 4.42 -4.86 -13.67
CA LEU A 114 3.16 -5.22 -13.03
C LEU A 114 2.37 -3.99 -12.58
N VAL A 115 3.04 -2.98 -12.04
CA VAL A 115 2.40 -1.70 -11.69
C VAL A 115 1.88 -0.99 -12.94
N GLU A 116 2.67 -0.93 -14.01
CA GLU A 116 2.25 -0.30 -15.28
C GLU A 116 1.01 -0.99 -15.85
N ASP A 117 1.00 -2.31 -15.88
CA ASP A 117 -0.14 -3.10 -16.35
C ASP A 117 -1.38 -2.85 -15.48
N TRP A 118 -1.23 -2.86 -14.15
CA TRP A 118 -2.31 -2.55 -13.22
C TRP A 118 -2.88 -1.13 -13.41
N LEU A 119 -2.03 -0.13 -13.62
CA LEU A 119 -2.47 1.25 -13.86
C LEU A 119 -3.28 1.38 -15.16
N LYS A 120 -2.92 0.62 -16.21
CA LYS A 120 -3.69 0.53 -17.45
C LYS A 120 -5.03 -0.17 -17.24
N ASP A 121 -5.03 -1.31 -16.56
CA ASP A 121 -6.25 -2.09 -16.29
C ASP A 121 -7.26 -1.33 -15.43
N THR A 122 -6.79 -0.47 -14.54
CA THR A 122 -7.64 0.38 -13.71
C THR A 122 -8.05 1.69 -14.39
N GLY A 123 -7.55 1.97 -15.59
CA GLY A 123 -7.87 3.19 -16.34
C GLY A 123 -7.23 4.47 -15.76
N ILE A 124 -6.15 4.33 -15.00
CA ILE A 124 -5.37 5.46 -14.46
C ILE A 124 -4.34 5.94 -15.48
N LEU A 125 -3.84 5.02 -16.34
CA LEU A 125 -2.98 5.33 -17.50
C LEU A 125 -3.72 5.05 -18.80
#